data_99930b0f17770d4e8affe781e500ddb6
#
_entry.id   99930b0f17770d4e8affe781e500ddb6
#
_cell.length_a   1.000
_cell.length_b   1.000
_cell.length_c   1.000
_cell.angle_alpha   90.00
_cell.angle_beta   90.00
_cell.angle_gamma   90.00
#
_symmetry.space_group_name_H-M   'P 1'
#
loop_
_entity.id
_entity.type
_entity.pdbx_description
1 polymer ?
#
loop_
_entity_poly.entity_id
_entity_poly.type
_entity_poly.pdbx_seq_one_letter_code
_entity_poly.pdbx_strand_id
1 'polypeptide(L)'
;MRRILTMLSSGKNDDGGSATVEFVLWVPVAVFLLLLTVDAGQIFLKQAQATRMVQDANRALSVGKLRTTAATEALIKNSLAGFSSAVSTQTSVTAGIISTTTRIPLRDLAITKALPFGDGAAITIQSSHMMEF
;
A
#
# COMPACT_ATOMS: atom_id res chain seq x y z
N MET A 1 50.49 -33.52 -44.21
CA MET A 1 49.78 -32.23 -44.13
C MET A 1 48.26 -32.39 -44.25
N ARG A 2 47.62 -33.27 -43.49
CA ARG A 2 46.17 -33.52 -43.61
C ARG A 2 45.51 -33.78 -42.25
N ARG A 3 46.09 -33.33 -41.14
CA ARG A 3 45.58 -33.58 -39.79
C ARG A 3 45.38 -32.32 -38.91
N ILE A 4 45.43 -31.12 -39.48
CA ILE A 4 45.26 -29.87 -38.74
C ILE A 4 43.91 -29.20 -39.02
N LEU A 5 43.13 -29.66 -39.99
CA LEU A 5 41.88 -29.02 -40.37
C LEU A 5 40.60 -29.61 -39.75
N THR A 6 40.71 -30.56 -38.84
CA THR A 6 39.56 -31.21 -38.20
C THR A 6 39.32 -30.76 -36.72
N MET A 7 40.06 -29.77 -36.22
CA MET A 7 39.86 -29.25 -34.83
C MET A 7 39.10 -27.92 -34.73
N LEU A 8 38.61 -27.39 -35.85
CA LEU A 8 37.90 -26.08 -35.82
C LEU A 8 36.38 -26.17 -36.04
N SER A 9 35.78 -27.34 -35.92
CA SER A 9 34.33 -27.51 -36.14
C SER A 9 33.65 -28.22 -34.96
N SER A 10 34.05 -27.94 -33.76
CA SER A 10 33.25 -28.25 -32.59
C SER A 10 32.84 -26.94 -31.90
N GLY A 11 32.19 -26.07 -32.65
CA GLY A 11 31.29 -25.06 -32.10
C GLY A 11 30.09 -25.81 -31.55
N LYS A 12 30.23 -26.43 -30.40
CA LYS A 12 29.09 -26.88 -29.58
C LYS A 12 28.25 -25.65 -29.36
N ASN A 13 27.02 -25.68 -29.88
CA ASN A 13 25.99 -24.72 -29.51
C ASN A 13 25.90 -24.74 -28.00
N ASP A 14 26.46 -23.70 -27.38
CA ASP A 14 26.44 -23.50 -25.92
C ASP A 14 25.10 -22.86 -25.56
N ASP A 15 23.99 -23.55 -25.87
CA ASP A 15 22.63 -23.14 -25.54
C ASP A 15 22.42 -23.05 -24.00
N GLY A 16 23.24 -23.79 -23.23
CA GLY A 16 23.22 -23.74 -21.78
C GLY A 16 23.69 -22.40 -21.19
N GLY A 17 24.69 -21.76 -21.82
CA GLY A 17 25.19 -20.45 -21.38
C GLY A 17 24.20 -19.33 -21.66
N SER A 18 23.52 -19.38 -22.80
CA SER A 18 22.49 -18.40 -23.18
C SER A 18 21.31 -18.42 -22.24
N ALA A 19 20.79 -19.61 -21.89
CA ALA A 19 19.66 -19.76 -20.94
C ALA A 19 19.99 -19.25 -19.54
N THR A 20 21.24 -19.45 -19.09
CA THR A 20 21.69 -18.96 -17.76
C THR A 20 21.76 -17.44 -17.74
N VAL A 21 22.27 -16.82 -18.79
CA VAL A 21 22.34 -15.34 -18.90
C VAL A 21 20.93 -14.75 -18.96
N GLU A 22 20.04 -15.36 -19.73
CA GLU A 22 18.65 -14.93 -19.82
C GLU A 22 17.95 -15.01 -18.46
N PHE A 23 18.13 -16.12 -17.74
CA PHE A 23 17.57 -16.27 -16.38
C PHE A 23 18.08 -15.19 -15.43
N VAL A 24 19.38 -14.91 -15.42
CA VAL A 24 19.99 -13.88 -14.56
C VAL A 24 19.42 -12.49 -14.85
N LEU A 25 19.12 -12.18 -16.12
CA LEU A 25 18.49 -10.92 -16.50
C LEU A 25 17.04 -10.80 -15.99
N TRP A 26 16.32 -11.91 -15.90
CA TRP A 26 14.94 -11.92 -15.38
C TRP A 26 14.84 -11.82 -13.85
N VAL A 27 15.89 -12.23 -13.12
CA VAL A 27 15.89 -12.19 -11.65
C VAL A 27 15.57 -10.80 -11.09
N PRO A 28 16.22 -9.70 -11.51
CA PRO A 28 15.91 -8.37 -10.97
C PRO A 28 14.48 -7.94 -11.30
N VAL A 29 13.93 -8.32 -12.45
CA VAL A 29 12.53 -8.04 -12.82
C VAL A 29 11.58 -8.82 -11.92
N ALA A 30 11.85 -10.11 -11.70
CA ALA A 30 11.05 -10.94 -10.80
C ALA A 30 11.06 -10.42 -9.36
N VAL A 31 12.24 -10.05 -8.84
CA VAL A 31 12.38 -9.45 -7.50
C VAL A 31 11.59 -8.14 -7.42
N PHE A 32 11.67 -7.28 -8.42
CA PHE A 32 10.91 -6.04 -8.46
C PHE A 32 9.39 -6.30 -8.40
N LEU A 33 8.88 -7.24 -9.20
CA LEU A 33 7.46 -7.63 -9.17
C LEU A 33 7.02 -8.19 -7.81
N LEU A 34 7.88 -8.97 -7.15
CA LEU A 34 7.61 -9.46 -5.79
C LEU A 34 7.52 -8.31 -4.79
N LEU A 35 8.43 -7.33 -4.85
CA LEU A 35 8.38 -6.15 -3.98
C LEU A 35 7.10 -5.33 -4.20
N LEU A 36 6.68 -5.15 -5.45
CA LEU A 36 5.41 -4.49 -5.77
C LEU A 36 4.21 -5.22 -5.18
N THR A 37 4.21 -6.54 -5.25
CA THR A 37 3.13 -7.38 -4.70
C THR A 37 3.06 -7.25 -3.18
N VAL A 38 4.20 -7.24 -2.50
CA VAL A 38 4.29 -7.05 -1.06
C VAL A 38 3.76 -5.66 -0.66
N ASP A 39 4.19 -4.60 -1.34
CA ASP A 39 3.73 -3.24 -1.04
C ASP A 39 2.22 -3.09 -1.27
N ALA A 40 1.69 -3.61 -2.38
CA ALA A 40 0.26 -3.58 -2.65
C ALA A 40 -0.54 -4.31 -1.55
N GLY A 41 -0.11 -5.52 -1.16
CA GLY A 41 -0.75 -6.27 -0.08
C GLY A 41 -0.76 -5.53 1.25
N GLN A 42 0.34 -4.88 1.61
CA GLN A 42 0.44 -4.07 2.84
C GLN A 42 -0.46 -2.84 2.80
N ILE A 43 -0.51 -2.15 1.67
CA ILE A 43 -1.40 -0.99 1.49
C ILE A 43 -2.86 -1.41 1.69
N PHE A 44 -3.32 -2.50 1.06
CA PHE A 44 -4.68 -3.00 1.22
C PHE A 44 -4.99 -3.42 2.65
N LEU A 45 -4.06 -4.11 3.33
CA LEU A 45 -4.25 -4.51 4.72
C LEU A 45 -4.38 -3.30 5.64
N LYS A 46 -3.49 -2.33 5.53
CA LYS A 46 -3.53 -1.10 6.33
C LYS A 46 -4.77 -0.26 6.02
N GLN A 47 -5.22 -0.20 4.76
CA GLN A 47 -6.46 0.45 4.37
C GLN A 47 -7.67 -0.20 5.05
N ALA A 48 -7.76 -1.52 5.05
CA ALA A 48 -8.85 -2.23 5.71
C ALA A 48 -8.87 -1.99 7.23
N GLN A 49 -7.71 -1.99 7.87
CA GLN A 49 -7.58 -1.67 9.30
C GLN A 49 -7.97 -0.22 9.59
N ALA A 50 -7.48 0.74 8.80
CA ALA A 50 -7.81 2.15 8.95
C ALA A 50 -9.31 2.41 8.77
N THR A 51 -9.95 1.75 7.80
CA THR A 51 -11.40 1.84 7.58
C THR A 51 -12.18 1.41 8.82
N ARG A 52 -11.81 0.32 9.46
CA ARG A 52 -12.45 -0.13 10.72
C ARG A 52 -12.27 0.89 11.83
N MET A 53 -11.07 1.46 12.01
CA MET A 53 -10.81 2.48 13.04
C MET A 53 -11.66 3.72 12.82
N VAL A 54 -11.85 4.18 11.58
CA VAL A 54 -12.72 5.31 11.25
C VAL A 54 -14.18 4.98 11.54
N GLN A 55 -14.65 3.78 11.18
CA GLN A 55 -16.01 3.34 11.44
C GLN A 55 -16.30 3.23 12.96
N ASP A 56 -15.36 2.68 13.73
CA ASP A 56 -15.50 2.58 15.20
C ASP A 56 -15.55 3.96 15.85
N ALA A 57 -14.76 4.92 15.37
CA ALA A 57 -14.80 6.30 15.87
C ALA A 57 -16.14 6.99 15.54
N ASN A 58 -16.66 6.80 14.31
CA ASN A 58 -17.97 7.33 13.92
C ASN A 58 -19.11 6.70 14.76
N ARG A 59 -19.02 5.41 15.01
CA ARG A 59 -19.98 4.74 15.90
C ARG A 59 -19.90 5.26 17.32
N ALA A 60 -18.70 5.52 17.85
CA ALA A 60 -18.54 6.09 19.17
C ALA A 60 -19.16 7.51 19.27
N LEU A 61 -19.10 8.28 18.19
CA LEU A 61 -19.78 9.58 18.10
C LEU A 61 -21.31 9.40 17.99
N SER A 62 -21.79 8.46 17.17
CA SER A 62 -23.22 8.24 16.95
C SER A 62 -23.98 7.79 18.18
N VAL A 63 -23.35 7.00 19.06
CA VAL A 63 -23.94 6.54 20.33
C VAL A 63 -23.63 7.46 21.52
N GLY A 64 -23.08 8.66 21.27
CA GLY A 64 -22.82 9.67 22.31
C GLY A 64 -21.64 9.38 23.25
N LYS A 65 -20.80 8.36 22.95
CA LYS A 65 -19.54 8.14 23.70
C LYS A 65 -18.55 9.27 23.48
N LEU A 66 -18.49 9.78 22.25
CA LEU A 66 -17.79 11.01 21.91
C LEU A 66 -18.82 12.12 21.73
N ARG A 67 -18.52 13.31 22.22
CA ARG A 67 -19.48 14.43 22.22
C ARG A 67 -19.22 15.47 21.15
N THR A 68 -18.06 15.40 20.50
CA THR A 68 -17.63 16.40 19.51
C THR A 68 -16.94 15.75 18.31
N THR A 69 -17.08 16.39 17.17
CA THR A 69 -16.35 15.98 15.95
C THR A 69 -14.84 16.07 16.15
N ALA A 70 -14.37 17.09 16.89
CA ALA A 70 -12.95 17.26 17.22
C ALA A 70 -12.38 16.08 18.04
N ALA A 71 -13.16 15.55 19.01
CA ALA A 71 -12.76 14.37 19.77
C ALA A 71 -12.69 13.12 18.88
N THR A 72 -13.61 12.99 17.92
CA THR A 72 -13.61 11.89 16.95
C THR A 72 -12.39 11.96 16.03
N GLU A 73 -12.07 13.14 15.52
CA GLU A 73 -10.87 13.35 14.69
C GLU A 73 -9.57 13.06 15.45
N ALA A 74 -9.50 13.49 16.73
CA ALA A 74 -8.35 13.20 17.58
C ALA A 74 -8.19 11.69 17.83
N LEU A 75 -9.29 10.97 18.06
CA LEU A 75 -9.29 9.52 18.23
C LEU A 75 -8.78 8.83 16.97
N ILE A 76 -9.29 9.22 15.79
CA ILE A 76 -8.85 8.65 14.50
C ILE A 76 -7.37 8.92 14.27
N LYS A 77 -6.91 10.15 14.45
CA LYS A 77 -5.49 10.51 14.29
C LYS A 77 -4.59 9.69 15.22
N ASN A 78 -4.97 9.55 16.47
CA ASN A 78 -4.22 8.76 17.45
C ASN A 78 -4.20 7.27 17.08
N SER A 79 -5.32 6.71 16.65
CA SER A 79 -5.41 5.31 16.22
C SER A 79 -4.58 5.02 14.98
N LEU A 80 -4.49 5.98 14.06
CA LEU A 80 -3.75 5.86 12.81
C LEU A 80 -2.29 6.36 12.91
N ALA A 81 -1.85 6.87 14.06
CA ALA A 81 -0.48 7.35 14.27
C ALA A 81 0.59 6.28 14.00
N GLY A 82 0.27 5.00 14.19
CA GLY A 82 1.14 3.88 13.85
C GLY A 82 1.30 3.63 12.34
N PHE A 83 0.42 4.20 11.51
CA PHE A 83 0.50 4.06 10.04
C PHE A 83 1.18 5.25 9.38
N SER A 84 0.85 6.47 9.83
CA SER A 84 1.41 7.72 9.32
C SER A 84 1.23 8.84 10.34
N SER A 85 2.22 9.70 10.45
CA SER A 85 2.12 10.96 11.20
C SER A 85 1.41 12.06 10.42
N ALA A 86 1.22 11.88 9.11
CA ALA A 86 0.64 12.88 8.21
C ALA A 86 -0.83 12.57 7.85
N VAL A 87 -1.56 11.91 8.75
CA VAL A 87 -2.99 11.63 8.59
C VAL A 87 -3.78 12.93 8.71
N SER A 88 -4.62 13.21 7.72
CA SER A 88 -5.61 14.28 7.78
C SER A 88 -7.02 13.68 7.89
N THR A 89 -7.79 14.17 8.84
CA THR A 89 -9.16 13.70 9.07
C THR A 89 -10.06 14.89 9.26
N GLN A 90 -11.23 14.85 8.64
CA GLN A 90 -12.32 15.83 8.79
C GLN A 90 -13.62 15.09 9.04
N THR A 91 -14.31 15.50 10.09
CA THR A 91 -15.62 14.95 10.48
C THR A 91 -16.64 16.06 10.49
N SER A 92 -17.77 15.86 9.85
CA SER A 92 -18.91 16.76 9.83
C SER A 92 -20.18 16.01 10.24
N VAL A 93 -21.11 16.73 10.86
CA VAL A 93 -22.45 16.22 11.18
C VAL A 93 -23.45 17.12 10.50
N THR A 94 -24.23 16.55 9.60
CA THR A 94 -25.26 17.29 8.84
C THR A 94 -26.54 16.47 8.81
N ALA A 95 -27.64 17.07 9.26
CA ALA A 95 -28.96 16.42 9.28
C ALA A 95 -28.97 15.05 10.00
N GLY A 96 -28.20 14.90 11.09
CA GLY A 96 -28.10 13.63 11.82
C GLY A 96 -27.22 12.57 11.16
N ILE A 97 -26.50 12.92 10.09
CA ILE A 97 -25.54 12.04 9.44
C ILE A 97 -24.11 12.52 9.77
N ILE A 98 -23.33 11.63 10.34
CA ILE A 98 -21.91 11.80 10.59
C ILE A 98 -21.18 11.42 9.29
N SER A 99 -20.38 12.31 8.74
CA SER A 99 -19.53 12.03 7.57
C SER A 99 -18.08 12.31 7.93
N THR A 100 -17.24 11.31 7.83
CA THR A 100 -15.80 11.41 8.09
C THR A 100 -15.01 11.08 6.85
N THR A 101 -14.08 11.95 6.48
CA THR A 101 -13.12 11.75 5.42
C THR A 101 -11.72 11.75 6.01
N THR A 102 -10.99 10.64 5.82
CA THR A 102 -9.62 10.47 6.30
C THR A 102 -8.70 10.22 5.11
N ARG A 103 -7.60 10.95 5.02
CA ARG A 103 -6.55 10.78 4.00
C ARG A 103 -5.25 10.34 4.64
N ILE A 104 -4.65 9.29 4.08
CA ILE A 104 -3.40 8.70 4.54
C ILE A 104 -2.43 8.65 3.34
N PRO A 105 -1.24 9.28 3.42
CA PRO A 105 -0.26 9.22 2.34
C PRO A 105 0.16 7.78 2.03
N LEU A 106 0.15 7.40 0.75
CA LEU A 106 0.52 6.04 0.30
C LEU A 106 1.96 5.69 0.64
N ARG A 107 2.87 6.66 0.58
CA ARG A 107 4.30 6.47 0.90
C ARG A 107 4.54 5.94 2.32
N ASP A 108 3.63 6.24 3.27
CA ASP A 108 3.77 5.82 4.67
C ASP A 108 3.15 4.42 4.90
N LEU A 109 2.36 3.94 3.94
CA LEU A 109 1.72 2.63 3.98
C LEU A 109 2.58 1.54 3.35
N ALA A 110 3.39 1.87 2.35
CA ALA A 110 4.31 0.95 1.69
C ALA A 110 5.50 0.63 2.61
N ILE A 111 5.98 -0.62 2.57
CA ILE A 111 7.13 -1.10 3.35
C ILE A 111 8.41 -0.97 2.56
N THR A 112 8.41 -1.48 1.32
CA THR A 112 9.63 -1.56 0.51
C THR A 112 9.92 -0.27 -0.23
N LYS A 113 8.90 0.59 -0.39
CA LYS A 113 8.96 1.82 -1.18
C LYS A 113 9.44 1.59 -2.62
N ALA A 114 9.20 0.40 -3.14
CA ALA A 114 9.53 0.04 -4.51
C ALA A 114 8.72 0.84 -5.54
N LEU A 115 7.52 1.29 -5.13
CA LEU A 115 6.69 2.18 -5.95
C LEU A 115 7.06 3.65 -5.69
N PRO A 116 7.41 4.41 -6.74
CA PRO A 116 7.63 5.84 -6.63
C PRO A 116 6.27 6.55 -6.54
N PHE A 117 5.63 6.50 -5.37
CA PHE A 117 4.42 7.29 -5.13
C PHE A 117 4.77 8.77 -5.14
N GLY A 118 4.13 9.54 -6.02
CA GLY A 118 4.25 11.00 -6.02
C GLY A 118 3.78 11.59 -4.67
N ASP A 119 4.30 12.76 -4.31
CA ASP A 119 4.03 13.42 -3.02
C ASP A 119 2.54 13.69 -2.73
N GLY A 120 1.67 13.59 -3.73
CA GLY A 120 0.22 13.77 -3.59
C GLY A 120 -0.59 12.47 -3.49
N ALA A 121 0.03 11.29 -3.65
CA ALA A 121 -0.69 10.03 -3.63
C ALA A 121 -1.12 9.67 -2.21
N ALA A 122 -2.43 9.51 -2.01
CA ALA A 122 -3.02 9.19 -0.71
C ALA A 122 -4.24 8.29 -0.87
N ILE A 123 -4.48 7.44 0.12
CA ILE A 123 -5.76 6.75 0.26
C ILE A 123 -6.75 7.68 0.94
N THR A 124 -7.94 7.76 0.39
CA THR A 124 -9.07 8.48 0.99
C THR A 124 -10.10 7.47 1.47
N ILE A 125 -10.36 7.48 2.78
CA ILE A 125 -11.39 6.67 3.43
C ILE A 125 -12.55 7.59 3.75
N GLN A 126 -13.73 7.27 3.25
CA GLN A 126 -14.98 7.95 3.58
C GLN A 126 -15.90 6.99 4.33
N SER A 127 -16.43 7.46 5.44
CA SER A 127 -17.39 6.71 6.23
C SER A 127 -18.53 7.63 6.66
N SER A 128 -19.75 7.14 6.51
CA SER A 128 -20.95 7.84 7.00
C SER A 128 -21.72 6.96 7.96
N HIS A 129 -22.29 7.56 9.01
CA HIS A 129 -23.07 6.88 10.03
C HIS A 129 -24.23 7.77 10.48
N MET A 130 -25.38 7.19 10.77
CA MET A 130 -26.51 7.95 11.32
C MET A 130 -26.33 8.11 12.83
N MET A 131 -26.71 9.26 13.37
CA MET A 131 -26.81 9.46 14.82
C MET A 131 -27.98 8.65 15.38
N GLU A 132 -27.72 7.96 16.49
CA GLU A 132 -28.71 7.07 17.12
C GLU A 132 -29.41 7.70 18.35
N PHE A 133 -29.35 9.03 18.47
CA PHE A 133 -29.99 9.76 19.59
C PHE A 133 -30.67 11.04 19.12
#